data_2e096d89a756d9a0a10faef5fa0197bd
#
_entry.id   2e096d89a756d9a0a10faef5fa0197bd
#
_cell.length_a   1.000
_cell.length_b   1.000
_cell.length_c   1.000
_cell.angle_alpha   90.00
_cell.angle_beta   90.00
_cell.angle_gamma   90.00
#
_symmetry.space_group_name_H-M   'P 1'
#
loop_
_entity.id
_entity.type
_entity.pdbx_description
1 polymer ?
#
loop_
_entity_poly.entity_id
_entity_poly.type
_entity_poly.pdbx_seq_one_letter_code
_entity_poly.pdbx_strand_id
1 'polypeptide(L)'
;ACLVGSEMCIRDSGNTYIEDLDRAGGVWAVMKELTKAGLLDTSLPTVTGKTVGENLETAENLDTSLIRPLEEPYSKTGGIAALFGNLAPDGCVVKQSAVAPEMLRHKGPARVFNSEEEAIAVIYAGGIRPGDVVVIRYEGPKGGPGMREMLNPTSAIAGMGLDKDVALITDGRFSGATRGASIGHVSPEAASGGVIGLVREGDLIEIDIPGRSIHLCVEDAELAERRKTWACPEPKIKSGYLARYAKLVSSADKGAILQ
;
A
#
# COMPACT_ATOMS: atom_id res chain seq x y z
N ALA A 1 9.44 14.44 15.91
CA ALA A 1 8.61 13.89 14.84
C ALA A 1 9.46 13.28 13.72
N CYS A 2 10.49 14.02 13.23
CA CYS A 2 11.39 13.50 12.18
C CYS A 2 12.21 12.27 12.62
N LEU A 3 12.60 12.18 13.89
CA LEU A 3 13.37 11.06 14.41
C LEU A 3 12.57 9.75 14.47
N VAL A 4 11.29 9.82 14.82
CA VAL A 4 10.40 8.66 14.86
C VAL A 4 10.19 8.10 13.44
N GLY A 5 9.96 8.95 12.45
CA GLY A 5 9.85 8.55 11.06
C GLY A 5 11.14 7.92 10.51
N SER A 6 12.31 8.48 10.86
CA SER A 6 13.60 7.96 10.44
C SER A 6 13.89 6.58 11.05
N GLU A 7 13.57 6.38 12.32
CA GLU A 7 13.77 5.10 12.99
C GLU A 7 12.82 4.02 12.46
N MET A 8 11.58 4.38 12.13
CA MET A 8 10.62 3.49 11.50
C MET A 8 11.08 3.07 10.08
N CYS A 9 11.63 4.01 9.31
CA CYS A 9 12.18 3.73 7.98
C CYS A 9 13.44 2.86 7.99
N ILE A 10 14.22 2.90 9.08
CA ILE A 10 15.48 2.15 9.21
C ILE A 10 15.26 0.76 9.80
N ARG A 11 14.23 0.57 10.65
CA ARG A 11 14.06 -0.64 11.47
C ARG A 11 12.70 -1.35 11.31
N ASP A 12 11.93 -1.03 10.30
CA ASP A 12 10.53 -1.49 10.22
C ASP A 12 10.35 -3.01 10.11
N SER A 13 11.32 -3.74 9.57
CA SER A 13 11.12 -5.14 9.17
C SER A 13 12.10 -6.15 9.76
N GLY A 14 13.12 -5.74 10.52
CA GLY A 14 14.08 -6.69 11.08
C GLY A 14 15.39 -6.07 11.55
N ASN A 15 16.36 -6.91 11.87
CA ASN A 15 17.68 -6.52 12.37
C ASN A 15 18.78 -6.56 11.29
N THR A 16 18.40 -6.71 10.02
CA THR A 16 19.32 -6.82 8.89
C THR A 16 19.40 -5.48 8.16
N TYR A 17 20.59 -4.98 7.95
CA TYR A 17 20.86 -3.77 7.19
C TYR A 17 21.24 -4.09 5.74
N ILE A 18 21.15 -3.08 4.87
CA ILE A 18 21.54 -3.22 3.46
C ILE A 18 23.01 -3.62 3.30
N GLU A 19 23.87 -3.20 4.22
CA GLU A 19 25.29 -3.61 4.27
C GLU A 19 25.46 -5.11 4.53
N ASP A 20 24.60 -5.71 5.35
CA ASP A 20 24.63 -7.13 5.61
C ASP A 20 24.21 -7.91 4.36
N LEU A 21 23.19 -7.40 3.64
CA LEU A 21 22.80 -7.94 2.36
C LEU A 21 23.94 -7.87 1.34
N ASP A 22 24.65 -6.73 1.27
CA ASP A 22 25.80 -6.57 0.37
C ASP A 22 26.91 -7.59 0.69
N ARG A 23 27.24 -7.75 1.96
CA ARG A 23 28.23 -8.75 2.43
C ARG A 23 27.80 -10.18 2.13
N ALA A 24 26.50 -10.47 2.12
CA ALA A 24 25.95 -11.79 1.78
C ALA A 24 25.96 -12.10 0.28
N GLY A 25 26.41 -11.15 -0.57
CA GLY A 25 26.46 -11.27 -2.01
C GLY A 25 25.52 -10.33 -2.75
N GLY A 26 24.79 -9.48 -2.01
CA GLY A 26 24.00 -8.39 -2.53
C GLY A 26 22.79 -8.83 -3.37
N VAL A 27 22.28 -7.89 -4.15
CA VAL A 27 21.14 -8.13 -5.06
C VAL A 27 21.49 -9.20 -6.11
N TRP A 28 22.75 -9.31 -6.53
CA TRP A 28 23.20 -10.31 -7.48
C TRP A 28 23.02 -11.74 -6.94
N ALA A 29 23.33 -11.96 -5.67
CA ALA A 29 23.12 -13.25 -5.02
C ALA A 29 21.63 -13.61 -4.91
N VAL A 30 20.76 -12.64 -4.60
CA VAL A 30 19.30 -12.83 -4.62
C VAL A 30 18.81 -13.19 -6.03
N MET A 31 19.25 -12.46 -7.05
CA MET A 31 18.91 -12.76 -8.43
C MET A 31 19.39 -14.14 -8.85
N LYS A 32 20.62 -14.53 -8.47
CA LYS A 32 21.18 -15.86 -8.72
C LYS A 32 20.30 -16.95 -8.11
N GLU A 33 19.82 -16.74 -6.88
CA GLU A 33 18.93 -17.69 -6.22
C GLU A 33 17.63 -17.86 -7.01
N LEU A 34 17.01 -16.74 -7.48
CA LEU A 34 15.79 -16.77 -8.28
C LEU A 34 15.94 -17.46 -9.64
N THR A 35 17.15 -17.47 -10.23
CA THR A 35 17.38 -18.20 -11.50
C THR A 35 17.21 -19.69 -11.36
N LYS A 36 17.45 -20.26 -10.17
CA LYS A 36 17.31 -21.72 -9.92
C LYS A 36 15.88 -22.22 -10.14
N ALA A 37 14.88 -21.34 -9.97
CA ALA A 37 13.47 -21.66 -10.23
C ALA A 37 12.96 -21.11 -11.57
N GLY A 38 13.83 -20.58 -12.43
CA GLY A 38 13.42 -19.99 -13.71
C GLY A 38 12.56 -18.74 -13.57
N LEU A 39 12.68 -18.01 -12.45
CA LEU A 39 11.89 -16.81 -12.15
C LEU A 39 12.46 -15.52 -12.78
N LEU A 40 13.62 -15.62 -13.43
CA LEU A 40 14.26 -14.51 -14.14
C LEU A 40 14.56 -14.91 -15.59
N ASP A 41 14.32 -14.00 -16.51
CA ASP A 41 14.80 -14.12 -17.87
C ASP A 41 16.28 -13.71 -17.93
N THR A 42 17.15 -14.71 -17.97
CA THR A 42 18.61 -14.53 -17.98
C THR A 42 19.16 -14.07 -19.33
N SER A 43 18.34 -14.07 -20.39
CA SER A 43 18.75 -13.66 -21.74
C SER A 43 18.71 -12.15 -21.96
N LEU A 44 18.04 -11.40 -21.08
CA LEU A 44 17.85 -9.96 -21.21
C LEU A 44 19.18 -9.21 -21.16
N PRO A 45 19.42 -8.25 -22.07
CA PRO A 45 20.62 -7.42 -22.05
C PRO A 45 20.59 -6.43 -20.89
N THR A 46 21.78 -6.11 -20.38
CA THR A 46 21.95 -5.13 -19.29
C THR A 46 22.84 -3.95 -19.73
N VAL A 47 22.91 -2.93 -18.89
CA VAL A 47 23.77 -1.75 -19.10
C VAL A 47 25.27 -2.08 -19.11
N THR A 48 25.67 -3.28 -18.64
CA THR A 48 27.06 -3.74 -18.67
C THR A 48 27.49 -4.24 -20.05
N GLY A 49 26.57 -4.32 -21.02
CA GLY A 49 26.80 -4.94 -22.34
C GLY A 49 26.75 -6.45 -22.32
N LYS A 50 26.49 -7.07 -21.18
CA LYS A 50 26.28 -8.50 -20.97
C LYS A 50 24.82 -8.80 -20.69
N THR A 51 24.42 -10.07 -20.81
CA THR A 51 23.10 -10.52 -20.37
C THR A 51 23.01 -10.60 -18.84
N VAL A 52 21.78 -10.71 -18.31
CA VAL A 52 21.53 -10.98 -16.89
C VAL A 52 22.28 -12.26 -16.47
N GLY A 53 22.17 -13.34 -17.27
CA GLY A 53 22.84 -14.61 -16.98
C GLY A 53 24.36 -14.48 -16.85
N GLU A 54 25.01 -13.84 -17.83
CA GLU A 54 26.45 -13.60 -17.81
C GLU A 54 26.92 -12.78 -16.60
N ASN A 55 26.14 -11.77 -16.19
CA ASN A 55 26.44 -11.00 -14.99
C ASN A 55 26.27 -11.83 -13.71
N LEU A 56 25.40 -12.82 -13.70
CA LEU A 56 25.16 -13.68 -12.55
C LEU A 56 26.12 -14.88 -12.44
N GLU A 57 26.97 -15.14 -13.42
CA GLU A 57 27.90 -16.29 -13.38
C GLU A 57 28.76 -16.30 -12.13
N THR A 58 29.29 -15.15 -11.74
CA THR A 58 30.20 -14.97 -10.57
C THR A 58 29.46 -14.61 -9.28
N ALA A 59 28.13 -14.44 -9.32
CA ALA A 59 27.36 -14.13 -8.12
C ALA A 59 27.30 -15.36 -7.20
N GLU A 60 27.52 -15.16 -5.93
CA GLU A 60 27.47 -16.19 -4.89
C GLU A 60 26.61 -15.73 -3.71
N ASN A 61 25.86 -16.66 -3.14
CA ASN A 61 25.17 -16.46 -1.87
C ASN A 61 26.13 -16.86 -0.75
N LEU A 62 26.71 -15.87 -0.08
CA LEU A 62 27.71 -16.04 0.96
C LEU A 62 27.10 -16.22 2.37
N ASP A 63 25.82 -15.93 2.53
CA ASP A 63 25.09 -16.10 3.80
C ASP A 63 23.64 -16.55 3.55
N THR A 64 23.40 -17.85 3.64
CA THR A 64 22.09 -18.46 3.49
C THR A 64 21.13 -18.19 4.65
N SER A 65 21.62 -17.69 5.77
CA SER A 65 20.77 -17.26 6.89
C SER A 65 20.08 -15.94 6.57
N LEU A 66 20.70 -15.13 5.72
CA LEU A 66 20.21 -13.82 5.31
C LEU A 66 19.51 -13.89 3.94
N ILE A 67 20.18 -14.45 2.93
CA ILE A 67 19.56 -14.73 1.62
C ILE A 67 19.12 -16.18 1.64
N ARG A 68 17.86 -16.41 2.00
CA ARG A 68 17.29 -17.75 2.13
C ARG A 68 17.23 -18.47 0.79
N PRO A 69 17.57 -19.77 0.76
CA PRO A 69 17.36 -20.59 -0.43
C PRO A 69 15.86 -20.70 -0.74
N LEU A 70 15.53 -20.99 -2.00
CA LEU A 70 14.14 -21.11 -2.47
C LEU A 70 13.35 -22.20 -1.74
N GLU A 71 14.01 -23.23 -1.24
CA GLU A 71 13.42 -24.34 -0.49
C GLU A 71 12.96 -23.90 0.92
N GLU A 72 13.62 -22.87 1.48
CA GLU A 72 13.34 -22.38 2.84
C GLU A 72 13.16 -20.84 2.87
N PRO A 73 12.19 -20.29 2.13
CA PRO A 73 11.99 -18.83 2.06
C PRO A 73 11.46 -18.29 3.39
N TYR A 74 11.67 -17.01 3.68
CA TYR A 74 11.01 -16.31 4.80
C TYR A 74 9.48 -16.36 4.74
N SER A 75 8.93 -16.38 3.53
CA SER A 75 7.50 -16.50 3.27
C SER A 75 7.26 -17.28 1.98
N LYS A 76 6.24 -18.15 2.00
CA LYS A 76 5.82 -18.90 0.80
C LYS A 76 5.13 -18.02 -0.25
N THR A 77 4.70 -16.82 0.13
CA THR A 77 4.01 -15.86 -0.74
C THR A 77 4.79 -14.57 -0.79
N GLY A 78 4.58 -13.76 -1.86
CA GLY A 78 5.18 -12.43 -1.97
C GLY A 78 4.76 -11.49 -0.84
N GLY A 79 5.55 -10.44 -0.60
CA GLY A 79 5.30 -9.44 0.44
C GLY A 79 4.12 -8.50 0.15
N ILE A 80 3.58 -8.52 -1.08
CA ILE A 80 2.47 -7.67 -1.52
C ILE A 80 1.25 -8.53 -1.81
N ALA A 81 0.07 -8.05 -1.37
CA ALA A 81 -1.22 -8.64 -1.68
C ALA A 81 -2.11 -7.64 -2.42
N ALA A 82 -2.73 -8.06 -3.51
CA ALA A 82 -3.85 -7.38 -4.12
C ALA A 82 -5.14 -7.90 -3.49
N LEU A 83 -6.04 -7.01 -3.06
CA LEU A 83 -7.35 -7.34 -2.52
C LEU A 83 -8.42 -6.80 -3.46
N PHE A 84 -9.56 -7.50 -3.51
CA PHE A 84 -10.71 -7.16 -4.33
C PHE A 84 -12.00 -7.25 -3.53
N GLY A 85 -13.05 -6.59 -3.97
CA GLY A 85 -14.36 -6.62 -3.34
C GLY A 85 -15.20 -5.41 -3.73
N ASN A 86 -16.35 -5.25 -3.11
CA ASN A 86 -17.24 -4.13 -3.46
C ASN A 86 -16.62 -2.76 -3.15
N LEU A 87 -15.70 -2.68 -2.17
CA LEU A 87 -14.99 -1.44 -1.84
C LEU A 87 -13.90 -1.11 -2.88
N ALA A 88 -13.28 -2.11 -3.47
CA ALA A 88 -12.21 -1.99 -4.45
C ALA A 88 -12.43 -3.01 -5.61
N PRO A 89 -13.42 -2.81 -6.49
CA PRO A 89 -13.71 -3.78 -7.56
C PRO A 89 -12.54 -3.91 -8.55
N ASP A 90 -11.79 -2.85 -8.80
CA ASP A 90 -10.60 -2.88 -9.67
C ASP A 90 -9.31 -3.16 -8.88
N GLY A 91 -9.44 -3.42 -7.57
CA GLY A 91 -8.38 -3.83 -6.68
C GLY A 91 -7.80 -2.72 -5.80
N CYS A 92 -7.07 -3.15 -4.81
CA CYS A 92 -6.22 -2.33 -3.93
C CYS A 92 -5.03 -3.16 -3.48
N VAL A 93 -4.03 -2.53 -2.85
CA VAL A 93 -2.75 -3.16 -2.55
C VAL A 93 -2.38 -2.99 -1.08
N VAL A 94 -1.88 -4.06 -0.47
CA VAL A 94 -1.34 -4.05 0.89
C VAL A 94 0.03 -4.71 0.94
N LYS A 95 0.96 -4.14 1.71
CA LYS A 95 2.25 -4.77 2.06
C LYS A 95 1.98 -5.80 3.17
N GLN A 96 1.53 -7.00 2.79
CA GLN A 96 1.13 -8.04 3.76
C GLN A 96 2.27 -8.50 4.68
N SER A 97 3.54 -8.38 4.24
CA SER A 97 4.71 -8.70 5.05
C SER A 97 4.92 -7.78 6.25
N ALA A 98 4.29 -6.61 6.27
CA ALA A 98 4.35 -5.65 7.36
C ALA A 98 3.10 -5.63 8.24
N VAL A 99 2.14 -6.51 7.98
CA VAL A 99 0.89 -6.63 8.73
C VAL A 99 1.05 -7.64 9.86
N ALA A 100 0.69 -7.25 11.08
CA ALA A 100 0.69 -8.14 12.22
C ALA A 100 -0.31 -9.30 12.01
N PRO A 101 0.00 -10.52 12.46
CA PRO A 101 -0.87 -11.69 12.24
C PRO A 101 -2.33 -11.49 12.65
N GLU A 102 -2.57 -10.78 13.75
CA GLU A 102 -3.89 -10.42 14.25
C GLU A 102 -4.68 -9.50 13.35
N MET A 103 -4.00 -8.71 12.51
CA MET A 103 -4.58 -7.74 11.57
C MET A 103 -4.71 -8.28 10.13
N LEU A 104 -4.28 -9.53 9.87
CA LEU A 104 -4.47 -10.16 8.55
C LEU A 104 -5.96 -10.35 8.22
N ARG A 105 -6.82 -10.45 9.25
CA ARG A 105 -8.27 -10.38 9.15
C ARG A 105 -8.76 -9.35 10.14
N HIS A 106 -9.46 -8.35 9.63
CA HIS A 106 -9.95 -7.26 10.46
C HIS A 106 -11.35 -6.85 10.02
N LYS A 107 -12.19 -6.48 11.00
CA LYS A 107 -13.50 -5.89 10.75
C LYS A 107 -13.75 -4.79 11.75
N GLY A 108 -13.99 -3.60 11.26
CA GLY A 108 -14.16 -2.44 12.12
C GLY A 108 -14.96 -1.30 11.50
N PRO A 109 -15.37 -0.33 12.34
CA PRO A 109 -16.08 0.85 11.89
C PRO A 109 -15.15 1.81 11.15
N ALA A 110 -15.64 2.39 10.06
CA ALA A 110 -14.94 3.39 9.28
C ALA A 110 -14.86 4.73 10.02
N ARG A 111 -13.67 5.34 10.02
CA ARG A 111 -13.40 6.73 10.38
C ARG A 111 -12.99 7.45 9.11
N VAL A 112 -13.84 8.34 8.60
CA VAL A 112 -13.79 8.82 7.21
C VAL A 112 -13.24 10.24 7.14
N PHE A 113 -12.20 10.42 6.30
CA PHE A 113 -11.52 11.70 6.09
C PHE A 113 -11.37 11.99 4.59
N ASN A 114 -11.50 13.25 4.20
CA ASN A 114 -11.40 13.69 2.81
C ASN A 114 -10.00 14.21 2.44
N SER A 115 -9.06 14.17 3.39
CA SER A 115 -7.66 14.48 3.16
C SER A 115 -6.76 13.83 4.21
N GLU A 116 -5.47 13.75 3.91
CA GLU A 116 -4.43 13.32 4.84
C GLU A 116 -4.39 14.22 6.08
N GLU A 117 -4.51 15.55 5.89
CA GLU A 117 -4.43 16.54 6.95
C GLU A 117 -5.57 16.37 7.98
N GLU A 118 -6.79 16.14 7.51
CA GLU A 118 -7.94 15.86 8.41
C GLU A 118 -7.70 14.59 9.24
N ALA A 119 -7.22 13.52 8.60
CA ALA A 119 -6.92 12.27 9.29
C ALA A 119 -5.86 12.46 10.37
N ILE A 120 -4.73 13.10 10.02
CA ILE A 120 -3.62 13.36 10.94
C ILE A 120 -4.08 14.17 12.16
N ALA A 121 -4.86 15.22 11.94
CA ALA A 121 -5.36 16.07 13.04
C ALA A 121 -6.17 15.26 14.04
N VAL A 122 -7.05 14.37 13.57
CA VAL A 122 -7.87 13.51 14.44
C VAL A 122 -7.05 12.40 15.11
N ILE A 123 -6.08 11.80 14.39
CA ILE A 123 -5.18 10.77 14.97
C ILE A 123 -4.42 11.39 16.15
N TYR A 124 -3.76 12.54 15.97
CA TYR A 124 -3.00 13.20 17.05
C TYR A 124 -3.87 13.69 18.20
N ALA A 125 -5.13 14.02 17.94
CA ALA A 125 -6.10 14.36 19.00
C ALA A 125 -6.61 13.15 19.79
N GLY A 126 -6.15 11.91 19.48
CA GLY A 126 -6.62 10.69 20.12
C GLY A 126 -8.04 10.29 19.71
N GLY A 127 -8.49 10.75 18.55
CA GLY A 127 -9.83 10.47 18.03
C GLY A 127 -9.99 9.10 17.37
N ILE A 128 -8.91 8.34 17.20
CA ILE A 128 -8.92 6.98 16.65
C ILE A 128 -8.80 5.97 17.79
N ARG A 129 -9.56 4.90 17.71
CA ARG A 129 -9.65 3.84 18.74
C ARG A 129 -9.18 2.50 18.19
N PRO A 130 -8.72 1.58 19.05
CA PRO A 130 -8.51 0.18 18.65
C PRO A 130 -9.75 -0.39 17.96
N GLY A 131 -9.55 -1.06 16.85
CA GLY A 131 -10.62 -1.64 16.03
C GLY A 131 -11.11 -0.75 14.88
N ASP A 132 -10.79 0.54 14.87
CA ASP A 132 -11.20 1.44 13.80
C ASP A 132 -10.54 1.11 12.45
N VAL A 133 -11.24 1.46 11.35
CA VAL A 133 -10.71 1.47 10.00
C VAL A 133 -10.67 2.90 9.50
N VAL A 134 -9.49 3.50 9.45
CA VAL A 134 -9.27 4.86 8.96
C VAL A 134 -9.36 4.87 7.44
N VAL A 135 -10.28 5.64 6.87
CA VAL A 135 -10.48 5.79 5.43
C VAL A 135 -10.11 7.21 5.00
N ILE A 136 -9.03 7.33 4.22
CA ILE A 136 -8.56 8.60 3.66
C ILE A 136 -8.84 8.58 2.17
N ARG A 137 -9.71 9.46 1.70
CA ARG A 137 -10.18 9.47 0.31
C ARG A 137 -9.89 10.79 -0.40
N TYR A 138 -10.02 10.81 -1.73
CA TYR A 138 -9.65 11.92 -2.60
C TYR A 138 -8.15 12.24 -2.58
N GLU A 139 -7.32 11.20 -2.39
CA GLU A 139 -5.86 11.23 -2.49
C GLU A 139 -5.34 10.37 -3.66
N GLY A 140 -6.24 9.84 -4.47
CA GLY A 140 -5.93 9.08 -5.69
C GLY A 140 -5.40 9.93 -6.83
N PRO A 141 -5.15 9.34 -8.01
CA PRO A 141 -4.55 10.02 -9.17
C PRO A 141 -5.25 11.32 -9.56
N LYS A 142 -6.58 11.37 -9.51
CA LYS A 142 -7.39 12.56 -9.86
C LYS A 142 -7.70 13.41 -8.64
N GLY A 143 -8.11 12.80 -7.54
CA GLY A 143 -8.52 13.49 -6.31
C GLY A 143 -7.37 14.18 -5.59
N GLY A 144 -6.21 13.52 -5.52
CA GLY A 144 -4.94 14.06 -5.02
C GLY A 144 -3.87 14.01 -6.11
N PRO A 145 -3.89 14.95 -7.09
CA PRO A 145 -3.05 14.85 -8.27
C PRO A 145 -1.57 14.63 -7.97
N GLY A 146 -1.01 13.54 -8.54
CA GLY A 146 0.34 13.07 -8.29
C GLY A 146 0.41 11.97 -7.22
N MET A 147 -0.71 11.60 -6.57
CA MET A 147 -0.77 10.55 -5.55
C MET A 147 0.38 10.67 -4.54
N ARG A 148 0.39 11.74 -3.75
CA ARG A 148 1.47 11.95 -2.78
C ARG A 148 1.61 10.74 -1.85
N GLU A 149 2.83 10.45 -1.48
CA GLU A 149 3.16 9.37 -0.55
C GLU A 149 2.83 9.80 0.88
N MET A 150 1.81 9.18 1.45
CA MET A 150 1.33 9.49 2.79
C MET A 150 2.11 8.68 3.83
N LEU A 151 3.10 9.31 4.48
CA LEU A 151 3.86 8.72 5.58
C LEU A 151 3.25 9.08 6.94
N ASN A 152 2.78 10.30 7.09
CA ASN A 152 2.36 10.85 8.39
C ASN A 152 1.22 10.06 9.05
N PRO A 153 0.12 9.66 8.37
CA PRO A 153 -0.94 8.90 9.02
C PRO A 153 -0.44 7.57 9.59
N THR A 154 0.40 6.85 8.83
CA THR A 154 0.94 5.56 9.26
C THR A 154 1.91 5.71 10.43
N SER A 155 2.76 6.76 10.40
CA SER A 155 3.67 7.09 11.49
C SER A 155 2.93 7.51 12.75
N ALA A 156 1.85 8.30 12.60
CA ALA A 156 1.03 8.73 13.73
C ALA A 156 0.33 7.54 14.41
N ILE A 157 -0.29 6.64 13.63
CA ILE A 157 -0.91 5.42 14.16
C ILE A 157 0.11 4.55 14.88
N ALA A 158 1.29 4.33 14.28
CA ALA A 158 2.36 3.54 14.91
C ALA A 158 2.92 4.23 16.17
N GLY A 159 3.11 5.56 16.12
CA GLY A 159 3.57 6.35 17.27
C GLY A 159 2.60 6.34 18.46
N MET A 160 1.32 6.14 18.20
CA MET A 160 0.28 5.98 19.24
C MET A 160 0.10 4.51 19.70
N GLY A 161 0.88 3.57 19.15
CA GLY A 161 0.80 2.15 19.50
C GLY A 161 -0.45 1.45 18.95
N LEU A 162 -1.07 2.00 17.91
CA LEU A 162 -2.31 1.49 17.30
C LEU A 162 -2.08 0.68 16.01
N ASP A 163 -0.83 0.46 15.61
CA ASP A 163 -0.45 -0.23 14.35
C ASP A 163 -0.89 -1.70 14.29
N LYS A 164 -1.24 -2.28 15.45
CA LYS A 164 -1.75 -3.66 15.57
C LYS A 164 -3.27 -3.76 15.74
N ASP A 165 -3.96 -2.62 15.80
CA ASP A 165 -5.39 -2.58 16.13
C ASP A 165 -6.21 -1.74 15.14
N VAL A 166 -5.55 -0.94 14.29
CA VAL A 166 -6.19 -0.02 13.36
C VAL A 166 -5.72 -0.30 11.94
N ALA A 167 -6.66 -0.39 11.00
CA ALA A 167 -6.37 -0.45 9.58
C ALA A 167 -6.49 0.94 8.95
N LEU A 168 -5.67 1.20 7.91
CA LEU A 168 -5.76 2.39 7.07
C LEU A 168 -6.09 2.00 5.64
N ILE A 169 -7.04 2.71 5.02
CA ILE A 169 -7.47 2.49 3.65
C ILE A 169 -7.43 3.83 2.91
N THR A 170 -6.91 3.85 1.68
CA THR A 170 -6.90 5.06 0.85
C THR A 170 -6.96 4.73 -0.64
N ASP A 171 -7.54 5.64 -1.41
CA ASP A 171 -7.41 5.66 -2.87
C ASP A 171 -6.09 6.29 -3.35
N GLY A 172 -5.34 6.93 -2.43
CA GLY A 172 -3.97 7.35 -2.62
C GLY A 172 -2.96 6.22 -2.36
N ARG A 173 -1.77 6.58 -1.89
CA ARG A 173 -0.71 5.60 -1.56
C ARG A 173 -0.04 5.90 -0.24
N PHE A 174 0.46 4.84 0.39
CA PHE A 174 1.32 4.94 1.57
C PHE A 174 2.79 4.74 1.20
N SER A 175 3.69 5.13 2.11
CA SER A 175 5.12 4.87 1.97
C SER A 175 5.43 3.37 1.93
N GLY A 176 6.45 2.96 1.17
CA GLY A 176 6.95 1.58 1.16
C GLY A 176 7.49 1.10 2.51
N ALA A 177 7.89 2.04 3.40
CA ALA A 177 8.31 1.77 4.78
C ALA A 177 7.12 1.63 5.74
N THR A 178 5.88 1.74 5.27
CA THR A 178 4.66 1.65 6.08
C THR A 178 4.54 0.31 6.79
N ARG A 179 4.17 0.36 8.07
CA ARG A 179 3.89 -0.77 8.94
C ARG A 179 2.39 -0.85 9.25
N GLY A 180 1.89 -2.05 9.53
CA GLY A 180 0.48 -2.31 9.85
C GLY A 180 -0.40 -2.55 8.61
N ALA A 181 -1.71 -2.69 8.84
CA ALA A 181 -2.69 -2.96 7.80
C ALA A 181 -3.03 -1.69 7.00
N SER A 182 -2.07 -1.24 6.17
CA SER A 182 -2.21 -0.04 5.33
C SER A 182 -2.46 -0.45 3.88
N ILE A 183 -3.67 -0.18 3.41
CA ILE A 183 -4.22 -0.61 2.12
C ILE A 183 -4.35 0.62 1.23
N GLY A 184 -3.57 0.68 0.17
CA GLY A 184 -3.56 1.80 -0.78
C GLY A 184 -4.08 1.44 -2.16
N HIS A 185 -4.11 2.44 -3.04
CA HIS A 185 -4.49 2.29 -4.45
C HIS A 185 -5.91 1.75 -4.64
N VAL A 186 -6.84 2.03 -3.70
CA VAL A 186 -8.24 1.59 -3.86
C VAL A 186 -8.79 2.11 -5.16
N SER A 187 -9.19 1.19 -6.03
CA SER A 187 -9.65 1.49 -7.38
C SER A 187 -11.05 0.91 -7.63
N PRO A 188 -11.95 1.70 -8.25
CA PRO A 188 -11.80 3.10 -8.63
C PRO A 188 -11.68 4.07 -7.44
N GLU A 189 -10.91 5.16 -7.62
CA GLU A 189 -10.77 6.21 -6.58
C GLU A 189 -12.08 6.98 -6.32
N ALA A 190 -12.18 7.64 -5.17
CA ALA A 190 -13.35 8.43 -4.79
C ALA A 190 -13.69 9.52 -5.82
N ALA A 191 -12.69 10.25 -6.33
CA ALA A 191 -12.90 11.31 -7.34
C ALA A 191 -13.43 10.78 -8.68
N SER A 192 -13.28 9.50 -8.97
CA SER A 192 -13.82 8.81 -10.14
C SER A 192 -15.18 8.10 -9.84
N GLY A 193 -15.76 8.33 -8.66
CA GLY A 193 -17.04 7.71 -8.25
C GLY A 193 -16.88 6.29 -7.69
N GLY A 194 -15.70 5.89 -7.28
CA GLY A 194 -15.46 4.62 -6.60
C GLY A 194 -16.25 4.50 -5.30
N VAL A 195 -16.51 3.27 -4.86
CA VAL A 195 -17.29 2.98 -3.64
C VAL A 195 -16.68 3.59 -2.40
N ILE A 196 -15.34 3.75 -2.36
CA ILE A 196 -14.66 4.45 -1.27
C ILE A 196 -15.21 5.86 -1.04
N GLY A 197 -15.69 6.55 -2.10
CA GLY A 197 -16.34 7.85 -2.02
C GLY A 197 -17.71 7.81 -1.34
N LEU A 198 -18.35 6.63 -1.24
CA LEU A 198 -19.66 6.41 -0.66
C LEU A 198 -19.61 5.95 0.81
N VAL A 199 -18.43 5.63 1.32
CA VAL A 199 -18.23 5.21 2.72
C VAL A 199 -18.68 6.33 3.65
N ARG A 200 -19.45 6.00 4.68
CA ARG A 200 -19.87 6.92 5.73
C ARG A 200 -19.23 6.58 7.06
N GLU A 201 -19.16 7.55 7.95
CA GLU A 201 -18.66 7.37 9.31
C GLU A 201 -19.41 6.23 10.01
N GLY A 202 -18.68 5.29 10.59
CA GLY A 202 -19.24 4.13 11.30
C GLY A 202 -19.66 2.95 10.43
N ASP A 203 -19.61 3.03 9.10
CA ASP A 203 -19.82 1.87 8.24
C ASP A 203 -18.83 0.77 8.57
N LEU A 204 -19.27 -0.50 8.60
CA LEU A 204 -18.37 -1.61 8.84
C LEU A 204 -17.61 -1.98 7.57
N ILE A 205 -16.31 -2.14 7.70
CA ILE A 205 -15.41 -2.62 6.64
C ILE A 205 -14.76 -3.91 7.09
N GLU A 206 -14.80 -4.92 6.24
CA GLU A 206 -14.18 -6.22 6.44
C GLU A 206 -12.97 -6.38 5.51
N ILE A 207 -11.84 -6.80 6.08
CA ILE A 207 -10.56 -7.01 5.40
C ILE A 207 -10.14 -8.45 5.67
N ASP A 208 -9.91 -9.23 4.61
CA ASP A 208 -9.31 -10.57 4.69
C ASP A 208 -8.12 -10.63 3.72
N ILE A 209 -6.92 -10.34 4.21
CA ILE A 209 -5.69 -10.32 3.40
C ILE A 209 -5.35 -11.72 2.87
N PRO A 210 -5.38 -12.80 3.67
CA PRO A 210 -5.23 -14.15 3.16
C PRO A 210 -6.27 -14.55 2.11
N GLY A 211 -7.53 -14.14 2.32
CA GLY A 211 -8.64 -14.37 1.39
C GLY A 211 -8.66 -13.43 0.19
N ARG A 212 -7.71 -12.46 0.13
CA ARG A 212 -7.62 -11.46 -0.95
C ARG A 212 -8.88 -10.62 -1.12
N SER A 213 -9.58 -10.32 -0.01
CA SER A 213 -10.84 -9.59 -0.07
C SER A 213 -10.87 -8.35 0.81
N ILE A 214 -11.64 -7.34 0.34
CA ILE A 214 -11.97 -6.14 1.08
C ILE A 214 -13.44 -5.78 0.80
N HIS A 215 -14.24 -5.61 1.86
CA HIS A 215 -15.68 -5.48 1.71
C HIS A 215 -16.24 -4.38 2.59
N LEU A 216 -17.04 -3.49 2.00
CA LEU A 216 -17.88 -2.55 2.71
C LEU A 216 -19.21 -3.26 3.03
N CYS A 217 -19.49 -3.47 4.32
CA CYS A 217 -20.65 -4.20 4.81
C CYS A 217 -21.91 -3.31 4.79
N VAL A 218 -22.27 -2.84 3.60
CA VAL A 218 -23.45 -2.04 3.31
C VAL A 218 -24.19 -2.69 2.15
N GLU A 219 -25.50 -2.80 2.25
CA GLU A 219 -26.33 -3.41 1.23
C GLU A 219 -26.24 -2.65 -0.11
N ASP A 220 -26.27 -3.37 -1.22
CA ASP A 220 -26.19 -2.78 -2.57
C ASP A 220 -27.28 -1.74 -2.85
N ALA A 221 -28.48 -1.94 -2.31
CA ALA A 221 -29.57 -0.98 -2.42
C ALA A 221 -29.23 0.36 -1.74
N GLU A 222 -28.63 0.32 -0.56
CA GLU A 222 -28.18 1.53 0.16
C GLU A 222 -27.03 2.20 -0.59
N LEU A 223 -26.05 1.43 -1.11
CA LEU A 223 -24.97 1.98 -1.94
C LEU A 223 -25.50 2.67 -3.20
N ALA A 224 -26.55 2.09 -3.83
CA ALA A 224 -27.22 2.71 -4.98
C ALA A 224 -27.89 4.04 -4.61
N GLU A 225 -28.54 4.14 -3.44
CA GLU A 225 -29.12 5.39 -2.94
C GLU A 225 -28.04 6.44 -2.62
N ARG A 226 -26.94 6.03 -1.95
CA ARG A 226 -25.80 6.92 -1.67
C ARG A 226 -25.20 7.48 -2.96
N ARG A 227 -25.13 6.67 -4.01
CA ARG A 227 -24.60 7.06 -5.32
C ARG A 227 -25.44 8.13 -6.00
N LYS A 228 -26.76 8.12 -5.83
CA LYS A 228 -27.65 9.14 -6.40
C LYS A 228 -27.41 10.55 -5.83
N THR A 229 -26.97 10.60 -4.58
CA THR A 229 -26.72 11.87 -3.86
C THR A 229 -25.24 12.25 -3.85
N TRP A 230 -24.33 11.34 -4.25
CA TRP A 230 -22.93 11.61 -4.29
C TRP A 230 -22.57 12.56 -5.43
N ALA A 231 -21.76 13.56 -5.13
CA ALA A 231 -21.15 14.45 -6.12
C ALA A 231 -19.65 14.52 -5.84
N CYS A 232 -18.84 14.50 -6.91
CA CYS A 232 -17.42 14.69 -6.77
C CYS A 232 -17.15 16.09 -6.20
N PRO A 233 -16.35 16.22 -5.14
CA PRO A 233 -15.94 17.52 -4.62
C PRO A 233 -15.22 18.36 -5.67
N GLU A 234 -15.19 19.66 -5.47
CA GLU A 234 -14.38 20.55 -6.29
C GLU A 234 -12.90 20.11 -6.27
N PRO A 235 -12.20 20.15 -7.42
CA PRO A 235 -10.80 19.77 -7.47
C PRO A 235 -9.94 20.56 -6.48
N LYS A 236 -9.08 19.87 -5.74
CA LYS A 236 -8.11 20.50 -4.82
C LYS A 236 -7.18 21.47 -5.55
N ILE A 237 -6.82 21.15 -6.80
CA ILE A 237 -5.93 21.97 -7.64
C ILE A 237 -6.66 22.36 -8.93
N LYS A 238 -6.90 23.67 -9.12
CA LYS A 238 -7.73 24.19 -10.21
C LYS A 238 -6.93 24.73 -11.42
N SER A 239 -5.62 24.86 -11.28
CA SER A 239 -4.76 25.44 -12.34
C SER A 239 -3.36 24.80 -12.36
N GLY A 240 -2.60 25.08 -13.42
CA GLY A 240 -1.23 24.62 -13.59
C GLY A 240 -1.12 23.14 -14.02
N TYR A 241 0.09 22.60 -13.86
CA TYR A 241 0.43 21.26 -14.36
C TYR A 241 -0.41 20.15 -13.72
N LEU A 242 -0.58 20.15 -12.40
CA LEU A 242 -1.31 19.13 -11.70
C LEU A 242 -2.82 19.14 -12.00
N ALA A 243 -3.40 20.31 -12.31
CA ALA A 243 -4.78 20.37 -12.79
C ALA A 243 -4.95 19.75 -14.18
N ARG A 244 -3.93 19.90 -15.06
CA ARG A 244 -3.87 19.19 -16.34
C ARG A 244 -3.68 17.69 -16.15
N TYR A 245 -2.76 17.30 -15.30
CA TYR A 245 -2.51 15.90 -14.95
C TYR A 245 -3.79 15.20 -14.48
N ALA A 246 -4.54 15.79 -13.56
CA ALA A 246 -5.77 15.20 -13.03
C ALA A 246 -6.84 14.91 -14.11
N LYS A 247 -6.83 15.67 -15.23
CA LYS A 247 -7.75 15.45 -16.35
C LYS A 247 -7.36 14.29 -17.26
N LEU A 248 -6.08 13.97 -17.34
CA LEU A 248 -5.50 13.05 -18.32
C LEU A 248 -5.06 11.73 -17.69
N VAL A 249 -4.91 11.68 -16.36
CA VAL A 249 -4.39 10.51 -15.66
C VAL A 249 -5.42 9.37 -15.64
N SER A 250 -4.95 8.16 -15.88
CA SER A 250 -5.71 6.92 -15.72
C SER A 250 -5.83 6.54 -14.23
N SER A 251 -6.65 5.54 -13.95
CA SER A 251 -6.81 4.97 -12.61
C SER A 251 -5.50 4.31 -12.12
N ALA A 252 -5.36 4.17 -10.79
CA ALA A 252 -4.19 3.57 -10.16
C ALA A 252 -3.97 2.10 -10.57
N ASP A 253 -5.05 1.33 -10.76
CA ASP A 253 -5.00 -0.06 -11.25
C ASP A 253 -4.48 -0.16 -12.70
N LYS A 254 -4.51 0.93 -13.47
CA LYS A 254 -3.96 1.07 -14.83
C LYS A 254 -2.56 1.71 -14.83
N GLY A 255 -1.94 1.90 -13.65
CA GLY A 255 -0.61 2.47 -13.50
C GLY A 255 -0.57 4.00 -13.42
N ALA A 256 -1.71 4.70 -13.29
CA ALA A 256 -1.79 6.16 -13.21
C ALA A 256 -0.99 6.87 -14.33
N ILE A 257 -1.08 6.34 -15.54
CA ILE A 257 -0.42 6.90 -16.73
C ILE A 257 -1.26 8.00 -17.38
N LEU A 258 -0.62 8.92 -18.07
CA LEU A 258 -1.30 9.94 -18.87
C LEU A 258 -1.81 9.35 -20.19
N GLN A 259 -3.04 9.68 -20.55
CA GLN A 259 -3.71 9.26 -21.78
C GLN A 259 -4.20 10.48 -22.55
#